data_c5fa50b4597a497c509cd8806e3d88e5
#
_entry.id   c5fa50b4597a497c509cd8806e3d88e5
#
_cell.length_a   1.000
_cell.length_b   1.000
_cell.length_c   1.000
_cell.angle_alpha   90.00
_cell.angle_beta   90.00
_cell.angle_gamma   90.00
#
_symmetry.space_group_name_H-M   'P 1'
#
loop_
_entity.id
_entity.type
_entity.pdbx_description
1 polymer ?
#
loop_
_entity_poly.entity_id
_entity_poly.type
_entity_poly.pdbx_seq_one_letter_code
_entity_poly.pdbx_strand_id
1 'polypeptide(L)'
;MSVIPQAPTDGLVGADQPVVEAVNITKRFGSTVALADAGIVVRRGETHALVGRNGAGKSTLVGILTGLQAADDGAVAFDGRPAPPLADRDAWRRRVACVYQKSTIIPTLTVAENLFLNRHARGRAGLIRWSRLRRAAEQLLAEWSVDVDVRQPASTLSVEQRQFVEIARALSFGARFIILDEPTAQLDGAGINRLFTRIRELRAQGVTFLFISHHLQEIYEICDQVTVFRDARHIVTAPVAQLSRPALVAAMTGEDVTMPEADHRPLATDAPVLLSVRDLVTTSGAELSVAARAGEVVGIAGGGGSGKVEVAEAIVGLARPAGGTVVVDGRTLRPGSVPDALDAGVGLVPQDRHREGLVPLLSIAENVTMTVPGRIGRRGLISPARRDALARGTIADLAIKASGPQVPVSDLSGGNQQKVVMGRALASDPKLLVLITPTAGVDVRSKQTLLGVVEEVRRRGTSVLVVSDELDDLRICDRVLVMFQGRVVREMAHGWSDNDLVAAMEGVDLHHV
;
A
#
# COMPACT_ATOMS: atom_id res chain seq x y z
N MET A 1 -38.75 -23.44 -6.07
CA MET A 1 -38.20 -23.41 -7.42
C MET A 1 -36.96 -22.51 -7.37
N SER A 2 -35.86 -23.13 -7.71
CA SER A 2 -34.48 -22.61 -7.63
C SER A 2 -34.32 -21.33 -8.41
N VAL A 3 -33.72 -20.31 -7.80
CA VAL A 3 -33.40 -19.01 -8.40
C VAL A 3 -31.87 -18.84 -8.54
N ILE A 4 -31.15 -19.94 -8.60
CA ILE A 4 -29.75 -19.95 -8.99
C ILE A 4 -29.70 -20.47 -10.43
N PRO A 5 -29.24 -19.67 -11.41
CA PRO A 5 -28.98 -20.24 -12.74
C PRO A 5 -27.83 -21.22 -12.60
N GLN A 6 -28.09 -22.49 -12.84
CA GLN A 6 -27.03 -23.46 -13.11
C GLN A 6 -26.24 -22.97 -14.32
N ALA A 7 -24.92 -22.92 -14.19
CA ALA A 7 -24.04 -22.64 -15.31
C ALA A 7 -24.26 -23.69 -16.41
N PRO A 8 -24.25 -23.29 -17.67
CA PRO A 8 -24.24 -24.25 -18.75
C PRO A 8 -22.94 -25.06 -18.64
N THR A 9 -23.09 -26.38 -18.55
CA THR A 9 -22.02 -27.36 -18.73
C THR A 9 -21.64 -27.36 -20.21
N ASP A 10 -20.85 -26.39 -20.62
CA ASP A 10 -20.13 -26.45 -21.89
C ASP A 10 -18.76 -27.11 -21.65
N GLY A 11 -18.49 -28.09 -22.52
CA GLY A 11 -17.41 -29.06 -22.45
C GLY A 11 -16.03 -28.47 -22.17
N LEU A 12 -15.16 -29.33 -21.66
CA LEU A 12 -13.73 -29.11 -21.36
C LEU A 12 -13.05 -28.16 -22.34
N VAL A 13 -13.09 -26.87 -22.00
CA VAL A 13 -12.37 -25.82 -22.70
C VAL A 13 -10.94 -25.86 -22.17
N GLY A 14 -9.98 -26.11 -23.04
CA GLY A 14 -8.57 -26.30 -22.69
C GLY A 14 -8.00 -25.14 -21.85
N ALA A 15 -7.08 -25.48 -20.98
CA ALA A 15 -6.40 -24.55 -20.04
C ALA A 15 -5.67 -23.37 -20.72
N ASP A 16 -5.59 -23.35 -22.05
CA ASP A 16 -4.87 -22.33 -22.84
C ASP A 16 -5.77 -21.25 -23.46
N GLN A 17 -7.10 -21.27 -23.20
CA GLN A 17 -7.99 -20.25 -23.76
C GLN A 17 -7.99 -18.97 -22.90
N PRO A 18 -7.86 -17.76 -23.55
CA PRO A 18 -8.00 -16.49 -22.83
C PRO A 18 -9.41 -16.31 -22.28
N VAL A 19 -9.49 -15.92 -21.00
CA VAL A 19 -10.75 -15.48 -20.37
C VAL A 19 -11.04 -14.03 -20.78
N VAL A 20 -10.00 -13.22 -20.88
CA VAL A 20 -10.09 -11.87 -21.41
C VAL A 20 -8.92 -11.58 -22.34
N GLU A 21 -9.23 -10.91 -23.43
CA GLU A 21 -8.26 -10.42 -24.40
C GLU A 21 -8.62 -8.97 -24.74
N ALA A 22 -7.68 -8.06 -24.54
CA ALA A 22 -7.76 -6.68 -24.95
C ALA A 22 -6.60 -6.39 -25.89
N VAL A 23 -6.91 -5.93 -27.10
CA VAL A 23 -5.93 -5.77 -28.20
C VAL A 23 -6.01 -4.35 -28.75
N ASN A 24 -4.85 -3.72 -28.91
CA ASN A 24 -4.67 -2.41 -29.54
C ASN A 24 -5.52 -1.31 -28.90
N ILE A 25 -5.69 -1.38 -27.58
CA ILE A 25 -6.55 -0.47 -26.83
C ILE A 25 -5.95 0.93 -26.82
N THR A 26 -6.67 1.88 -27.38
CA THR A 26 -6.34 3.30 -27.30
C THR A 26 -7.42 4.06 -26.54
N LYS A 27 -7.01 4.98 -25.65
CA LYS A 27 -7.91 5.86 -24.92
C LYS A 27 -7.31 7.23 -24.71
N ARG A 28 -8.10 8.27 -25.01
CA ARG A 28 -7.70 9.68 -24.83
C ARG A 28 -8.71 10.40 -23.95
N PHE A 29 -8.22 11.31 -23.15
CA PHE A 29 -9.03 12.27 -22.38
C PHE A 29 -8.56 13.68 -22.72
N GLY A 30 -9.28 14.34 -23.63
CA GLY A 30 -8.84 15.61 -24.20
C GLY A 30 -7.49 15.44 -24.92
N SER A 31 -6.48 16.19 -24.51
CA SER A 31 -5.11 16.10 -25.04
C SER A 31 -4.27 14.96 -24.43
N THR A 32 -4.73 14.36 -23.35
CA THR A 32 -3.97 13.31 -22.62
C THR A 32 -4.24 11.95 -23.21
N VAL A 33 -3.19 11.25 -23.63
CA VAL A 33 -3.25 9.85 -24.07
C VAL A 33 -3.10 8.97 -22.81
N ALA A 34 -4.17 8.28 -22.43
CA ALA A 34 -4.18 7.41 -21.27
C ALA A 34 -3.81 5.96 -21.60
N LEU A 35 -4.09 5.52 -22.82
CA LEU A 35 -3.63 4.25 -23.42
C LEU A 35 -3.31 4.47 -24.89
N ALA A 36 -2.21 3.92 -25.37
CA ALA A 36 -1.74 3.97 -26.75
C ALA A 36 -1.33 2.57 -27.20
N ASP A 37 -2.19 1.92 -27.97
CA ASP A 37 -1.96 0.59 -28.53
C ASP A 37 -1.61 -0.44 -27.42
N ALA A 38 -2.33 -0.37 -26.31
CA ALA A 38 -2.11 -1.22 -25.15
C ALA A 38 -2.89 -2.54 -25.27
N GLY A 39 -2.33 -3.62 -24.70
CA GLY A 39 -2.99 -4.93 -24.74
C GLY A 39 -2.72 -5.75 -23.49
N ILE A 40 -3.62 -6.68 -23.20
CA ILE A 40 -3.45 -7.70 -22.18
C ILE A 40 -4.23 -8.95 -22.55
N VAL A 41 -3.64 -10.10 -22.27
CA VAL A 41 -4.28 -11.41 -22.42
C VAL A 41 -4.19 -12.14 -21.08
N VAL A 42 -5.35 -12.51 -20.52
CA VAL A 42 -5.43 -13.25 -19.25
C VAL A 42 -6.04 -14.62 -19.53
N ARG A 43 -5.32 -15.68 -19.13
CA ARG A 43 -5.75 -17.07 -19.35
C ARG A 43 -6.60 -17.58 -18.19
N ARG A 44 -7.37 -18.63 -18.47
CA ARG A 44 -8.25 -19.25 -17.49
C ARG A 44 -7.46 -19.87 -16.34
N GLY A 45 -7.87 -19.54 -15.10
CA GLY A 45 -7.29 -20.13 -13.89
C GLY A 45 -5.93 -19.56 -13.48
N GLU A 46 -5.40 -18.52 -14.16
CA GLU A 46 -4.21 -17.84 -13.74
C GLU A 46 -4.49 -16.64 -12.81
N THR A 47 -3.52 -16.24 -12.04
CA THR A 47 -3.44 -14.90 -11.45
C THR A 47 -2.45 -14.08 -12.27
N HIS A 48 -2.96 -13.08 -12.99
CA HIS A 48 -2.19 -12.24 -13.87
C HIS A 48 -1.93 -10.88 -13.22
N ALA A 49 -0.68 -10.49 -13.05
CA ALA A 49 -0.34 -9.18 -12.52
C ALA A 49 -0.42 -8.10 -13.62
N LEU A 50 -1.03 -6.96 -13.32
CA LEU A 50 -0.93 -5.75 -14.13
C LEU A 50 -0.19 -4.68 -13.33
N VAL A 51 1.02 -4.37 -13.76
CA VAL A 51 1.93 -3.47 -13.06
C VAL A 51 2.32 -2.26 -13.89
N GLY A 52 2.86 -1.25 -13.25
CA GLY A 52 3.32 -0.02 -13.89
C GLY A 52 3.19 1.16 -12.95
N ARG A 53 3.86 2.26 -13.29
CA ARG A 53 3.83 3.50 -12.48
C ARG A 53 2.43 4.11 -12.42
N ASN A 54 2.22 5.00 -11.46
CA ASN A 54 1.00 5.82 -11.43
C ASN A 54 0.92 6.65 -12.72
N GLY A 55 -0.27 6.63 -13.36
CA GLY A 55 -0.46 7.25 -14.67
C GLY A 55 -0.08 6.37 -15.87
N ALA A 56 0.38 5.13 -15.68
CA ALA A 56 0.72 4.22 -16.77
C ALA A 56 -0.49 3.69 -17.57
N GLY A 57 -1.73 4.00 -17.15
CA GLY A 57 -2.95 3.58 -17.86
C GLY A 57 -3.67 2.40 -17.23
N LYS A 58 -3.19 1.82 -16.12
CA LYS A 58 -3.79 0.64 -15.47
C LYS A 58 -5.28 0.83 -15.14
N SER A 59 -5.62 1.90 -14.42
CA SER A 59 -7.02 2.18 -14.04
C SER A 59 -7.90 2.50 -15.25
N THR A 60 -7.34 3.06 -16.32
CA THR A 60 -8.06 3.27 -17.58
C THR A 60 -8.38 1.93 -18.25
N LEU A 61 -7.42 1.01 -18.29
CA LEU A 61 -7.67 -0.34 -18.80
C LEU A 61 -8.73 -1.07 -17.97
N VAL A 62 -8.64 -1.01 -16.64
CA VAL A 62 -9.67 -1.57 -15.73
C VAL A 62 -11.05 -1.01 -16.04
N GLY A 63 -11.16 0.31 -16.23
CA GLY A 63 -12.43 0.95 -16.60
C GLY A 63 -12.99 0.44 -17.92
N ILE A 64 -12.13 0.11 -18.89
CA ILE A 64 -12.54 -0.48 -20.17
C ILE A 64 -12.93 -1.96 -19.98
N LEU A 65 -12.11 -2.74 -19.27
CA LEU A 65 -12.39 -4.16 -19.00
C LEU A 65 -13.63 -4.39 -18.14
N THR A 66 -14.07 -3.41 -17.37
CA THR A 66 -15.29 -3.45 -16.55
C THR A 66 -16.52 -2.81 -17.21
N GLY A 67 -16.36 -2.30 -18.44
CA GLY A 67 -17.43 -1.63 -19.17
C GLY A 67 -17.87 -0.29 -18.57
N LEU A 68 -17.04 0.34 -17.74
CA LEU A 68 -17.31 1.67 -17.22
C LEU A 68 -17.07 2.76 -18.26
N GLN A 69 -16.19 2.50 -19.21
CA GLN A 69 -15.86 3.40 -20.31
C GLN A 69 -15.53 2.63 -21.59
N ALA A 70 -15.76 3.25 -22.75
CA ALA A 70 -15.36 2.70 -24.04
C ALA A 70 -13.88 2.97 -24.33
N ALA A 71 -13.21 2.06 -25.03
CA ALA A 71 -12.01 2.38 -25.75
C ALA A 71 -12.35 3.31 -26.94
N ASP A 72 -11.38 4.13 -27.37
CA ASP A 72 -11.53 4.95 -28.56
C ASP A 72 -11.13 4.14 -29.80
N ASP A 73 -10.22 3.15 -29.63
CA ASP A 73 -9.84 2.18 -30.64
C ASP A 73 -9.42 0.87 -29.97
N GLY A 74 -9.39 -0.22 -30.75
CA GLY A 74 -9.09 -1.56 -30.26
C GLY A 74 -10.34 -2.38 -29.89
N ALA A 75 -10.13 -3.60 -29.40
CA ALA A 75 -11.19 -4.53 -29.08
C ALA A 75 -10.96 -5.27 -27.76
N VAL A 76 -12.06 -5.57 -27.07
CA VAL A 76 -12.08 -6.44 -25.88
C VAL A 76 -12.96 -7.65 -26.16
N ALA A 77 -12.47 -8.83 -25.83
CA ALA A 77 -13.20 -10.07 -25.90
C ALA A 77 -13.15 -10.82 -24.55
N PHE A 78 -14.23 -11.52 -24.23
CA PHE A 78 -14.34 -12.44 -23.09
C PHE A 78 -14.69 -13.83 -23.60
N ASP A 79 -13.91 -14.84 -23.22
CA ASP A 79 -14.07 -16.23 -23.68
C ASP A 79 -14.19 -16.30 -25.22
N GLY A 80 -13.37 -15.54 -25.94
CA GLY A 80 -13.36 -15.44 -27.41
C GLY A 80 -14.57 -14.72 -28.03
N ARG A 81 -15.44 -14.11 -27.24
CA ARG A 81 -16.61 -13.35 -27.71
C ARG A 81 -16.41 -11.86 -27.48
N PRO A 82 -16.84 -10.99 -28.39
CA PRO A 82 -16.76 -9.55 -28.19
C PRO A 82 -17.40 -9.11 -26.86
N ALA A 83 -16.84 -8.10 -26.24
CA ALA A 83 -17.37 -7.51 -25.02
C ALA A 83 -18.82 -7.06 -25.20
N PRO A 84 -19.67 -7.14 -24.16
CA PRO A 84 -21.05 -6.69 -24.23
C PRO A 84 -21.17 -5.20 -24.56
N PRO A 85 -22.27 -4.73 -25.14
CA PRO A 85 -22.55 -3.30 -25.26
C PRO A 85 -22.51 -2.63 -23.89
N LEU A 86 -21.97 -1.40 -23.80
CA LEU A 86 -21.84 -0.68 -22.52
C LEU A 86 -23.16 -0.47 -21.77
N ALA A 87 -24.27 -0.43 -22.50
CA ALA A 87 -25.61 -0.30 -21.91
C ALA A 87 -26.07 -1.58 -21.19
N ASP A 88 -25.54 -2.77 -21.55
CA ASP A 88 -25.93 -4.05 -20.94
C ASP A 88 -25.09 -4.34 -19.68
N ARG A 89 -25.43 -3.62 -18.62
CA ARG A 89 -24.73 -3.76 -17.32
C ARG A 89 -24.81 -5.17 -16.72
N ASP A 90 -25.87 -5.91 -16.99
CA ASP A 90 -26.03 -7.25 -16.45
C ASP A 90 -25.16 -8.27 -17.20
N ALA A 91 -24.98 -8.11 -18.51
CA ALA A 91 -24.03 -8.92 -19.27
C ALA A 91 -22.59 -8.67 -18.80
N TRP A 92 -22.20 -7.41 -18.56
CA TRP A 92 -20.89 -7.08 -18.00
C TRP A 92 -20.66 -7.74 -16.64
N ARG A 93 -21.60 -7.61 -15.70
CA ARG A 93 -21.49 -8.19 -14.34
C ARG A 93 -21.33 -9.72 -14.34
N ARG A 94 -21.84 -10.39 -15.34
CA ARG A 94 -21.65 -11.84 -15.51
C ARG A 94 -20.28 -12.22 -16.06
N ARG A 95 -19.59 -11.30 -16.72
CA ARG A 95 -18.26 -11.53 -17.32
C ARG A 95 -17.12 -11.18 -16.38
N VAL A 96 -17.19 -10.02 -15.78
CA VAL A 96 -16.12 -9.43 -14.98
C VAL A 96 -16.67 -8.74 -13.74
N ALA A 97 -15.92 -8.82 -12.66
CA ALA A 97 -16.15 -8.01 -11.48
C ALA A 97 -14.82 -7.36 -11.04
N CYS A 98 -14.94 -6.23 -10.37
CA CYS A 98 -13.79 -5.51 -9.85
C CYS A 98 -13.99 -5.23 -8.36
N VAL A 99 -12.98 -5.57 -7.57
CA VAL A 99 -12.79 -5.11 -6.19
C VAL A 99 -11.83 -3.94 -6.26
N TYR A 100 -12.35 -2.76 -6.03
CA TYR A 100 -11.60 -1.51 -6.17
C TYR A 100 -10.80 -1.20 -4.91
N GLN A 101 -9.73 -0.44 -5.04
CA GLN A 101 -8.91 0.09 -3.93
C GLN A 101 -9.76 0.80 -2.86
N LYS A 102 -10.75 1.59 -3.27
CA LYS A 102 -11.77 2.13 -2.36
C LYS A 102 -12.96 1.20 -2.34
N SER A 103 -13.26 0.65 -1.16
CA SER A 103 -14.40 -0.25 -0.96
C SER A 103 -15.70 0.36 -1.48
N THR A 104 -16.46 -0.44 -2.22
CA THR A 104 -17.79 -0.11 -2.74
C THR A 104 -18.91 -0.59 -1.81
N ILE A 105 -18.57 -1.08 -0.63
CA ILE A 105 -19.50 -1.44 0.44
C ILE A 105 -20.12 -0.17 1.01
N ILE A 106 -21.44 -0.17 1.16
CA ILE A 106 -22.18 0.93 1.81
C ILE A 106 -22.18 0.67 3.32
N PRO A 107 -21.48 1.48 4.13
CA PRO A 107 -21.24 1.19 5.55
C PRO A 107 -22.51 1.10 6.40
N THR A 108 -23.54 1.87 6.05
CA THR A 108 -24.81 1.95 6.78
C THR A 108 -25.76 0.79 6.49
N LEU A 109 -25.53 0.04 5.43
CA LEU A 109 -26.33 -1.14 5.09
C LEU A 109 -25.76 -2.38 5.76
N THR A 110 -26.60 -3.39 5.99
CA THR A 110 -26.18 -4.70 6.46
C THR A 110 -25.36 -5.43 5.39
N VAL A 111 -24.61 -6.46 5.80
CA VAL A 111 -23.87 -7.33 4.88
C VAL A 111 -24.80 -7.94 3.83
N ALA A 112 -25.97 -8.46 4.24
CA ALA A 112 -26.96 -9.03 3.32
C ALA A 112 -27.47 -8.01 2.28
N GLU A 113 -27.70 -6.76 2.67
CA GLU A 113 -28.11 -5.70 1.76
C GLU A 113 -27.00 -5.34 0.76
N ASN A 114 -25.75 -5.26 1.21
CA ASN A 114 -24.61 -5.03 0.35
C ASN A 114 -24.40 -6.15 -0.68
N LEU A 115 -24.53 -7.42 -0.28
CA LEU A 115 -24.38 -8.57 -1.17
C LEU A 115 -25.42 -8.57 -2.31
N PHE A 116 -26.66 -8.17 -2.01
CA PHE A 116 -27.76 -8.18 -2.97
C PHE A 116 -28.25 -6.78 -3.36
N LEU A 117 -27.38 -5.78 -3.29
CA LEU A 117 -27.72 -4.43 -3.70
C LEU A 117 -28.29 -4.42 -5.12
N ASN A 118 -29.45 -3.77 -5.31
CA ASN A 118 -30.22 -3.76 -6.56
C ASN A 118 -30.76 -5.12 -7.04
N ARG A 119 -30.67 -6.19 -6.23
CA ARG A 119 -31.15 -7.55 -6.54
C ARG A 119 -32.07 -8.10 -5.44
N HIS A 120 -32.75 -7.22 -4.70
CA HIS A 120 -33.63 -7.66 -3.64
C HIS A 120 -34.78 -8.52 -4.20
N ALA A 121 -34.92 -9.74 -3.68
CA ALA A 121 -36.04 -10.62 -4.03
C ALA A 121 -37.36 -9.97 -3.60
N ARG A 122 -38.16 -9.51 -4.56
CA ARG A 122 -39.48 -8.93 -4.32
C ARG A 122 -40.54 -10.03 -4.21
N GLY A 123 -41.43 -9.89 -3.24
CA GLY A 123 -42.64 -10.71 -3.13
C GLY A 123 -43.74 -10.26 -4.11
N ARG A 124 -44.90 -10.98 -4.09
CA ARG A 124 -46.06 -10.66 -4.95
C ARG A 124 -46.59 -9.23 -4.82
N ALA A 125 -46.38 -8.60 -3.67
CA ALA A 125 -46.77 -7.21 -3.39
C ALA A 125 -45.63 -6.17 -3.62
N GLY A 126 -44.54 -6.55 -4.30
CA GLY A 126 -43.39 -5.66 -4.50
C GLY A 126 -42.51 -5.44 -3.26
N LEU A 127 -42.87 -5.99 -2.10
CA LEU A 127 -42.14 -5.86 -0.85
C LEU A 127 -40.91 -6.76 -0.80
N ILE A 128 -39.84 -6.30 -0.17
CA ILE A 128 -38.60 -7.08 0.04
C ILE A 128 -38.86 -8.17 1.07
N ARG A 129 -38.51 -9.40 0.75
CA ARG A 129 -38.57 -10.54 1.69
C ARG A 129 -37.23 -10.68 2.43
N TRP A 130 -37.08 -9.93 3.51
CA TRP A 130 -35.84 -9.87 4.31
C TRP A 130 -35.32 -11.22 4.78
N SER A 131 -36.21 -12.12 5.23
CA SER A 131 -35.81 -13.47 5.66
C SER A 131 -35.20 -14.29 4.52
N ARG A 132 -35.74 -14.15 3.30
CA ARG A 132 -35.21 -14.83 2.11
C ARG A 132 -33.86 -14.22 1.69
N LEU A 133 -33.74 -12.89 1.76
CA LEU A 133 -32.51 -12.18 1.44
C LEU A 133 -31.38 -12.63 2.39
N ARG A 134 -31.64 -12.66 3.71
CA ARG A 134 -30.65 -13.09 4.70
C ARG A 134 -30.22 -14.53 4.49
N ARG A 135 -31.15 -15.44 4.29
CA ARG A 135 -30.83 -16.85 4.03
C ARG A 135 -29.99 -17.04 2.77
N ALA A 136 -30.28 -16.28 1.71
CA ALA A 136 -29.48 -16.31 0.49
C ALA A 136 -28.07 -15.73 0.74
N ALA A 137 -27.94 -14.70 1.58
CA ALA A 137 -26.66 -14.14 1.98
C ALA A 137 -25.84 -15.13 2.84
N GLU A 138 -26.46 -15.78 3.81
CA GLU A 138 -25.84 -16.84 4.63
C GLU A 138 -25.32 -17.99 3.73
N GLN A 139 -26.13 -18.45 2.79
CA GLN A 139 -25.72 -19.49 1.83
C GLN A 139 -24.53 -19.05 0.96
N LEU A 140 -24.58 -17.83 0.43
CA LEU A 140 -23.50 -17.27 -0.39
C LEU A 140 -22.19 -17.16 0.39
N LEU A 141 -22.22 -16.62 1.60
CA LEU A 141 -21.03 -16.49 2.42
C LEU A 141 -20.48 -17.87 2.84
N ALA A 142 -21.35 -18.83 3.15
CA ALA A 142 -20.95 -20.20 3.46
C ALA A 142 -20.31 -20.91 2.26
N GLU A 143 -20.86 -20.72 1.04
CA GLU A 143 -20.28 -21.26 -0.21
C GLU A 143 -18.85 -20.77 -0.42
N TRP A 144 -18.59 -19.52 -0.06
CA TRP A 144 -17.27 -18.92 -0.21
C TRP A 144 -16.45 -18.90 1.10
N SER A 145 -16.88 -19.61 2.14
CA SER A 145 -16.23 -19.73 3.46
C SER A 145 -15.89 -18.37 4.09
N VAL A 146 -16.79 -17.40 3.96
CA VAL A 146 -16.65 -16.07 4.56
C VAL A 146 -17.44 -16.06 5.87
N ASP A 147 -16.74 -16.00 6.99
CA ASP A 147 -17.32 -15.98 8.34
C ASP A 147 -17.68 -14.55 8.76
N VAL A 148 -18.91 -14.14 8.41
CA VAL A 148 -19.43 -12.79 8.73
C VAL A 148 -20.94 -12.89 8.97
N ASP A 149 -21.44 -12.25 10.05
CA ASP A 149 -22.88 -12.15 10.28
C ASP A 149 -23.54 -11.25 9.23
N VAL A 150 -24.48 -11.83 8.48
CA VAL A 150 -25.20 -11.13 7.41
C VAL A 150 -26.09 -9.98 7.89
N ARG A 151 -26.38 -9.91 9.20
CA ARG A 151 -27.29 -8.92 9.83
C ARG A 151 -26.54 -7.70 10.33
N GLN A 152 -25.23 -7.81 10.55
CA GLN A 152 -24.46 -6.68 11.08
C GLN A 152 -24.30 -5.57 10.03
N PRO A 153 -24.23 -4.31 10.46
CA PRO A 153 -23.89 -3.19 9.57
C PRO A 153 -22.48 -3.38 8.99
N ALA A 154 -22.30 -3.08 7.72
CA ALA A 154 -21.01 -3.26 7.08
C ALA A 154 -19.91 -2.30 7.62
N SER A 155 -20.29 -1.26 8.35
CA SER A 155 -19.35 -0.40 9.09
C SER A 155 -18.58 -1.12 10.20
N THR A 156 -19.12 -2.23 10.73
CA THR A 156 -18.48 -3.02 11.81
C THR A 156 -17.48 -4.04 11.29
N LEU A 157 -17.45 -4.26 9.97
CA LEU A 157 -16.53 -5.20 9.35
C LEU A 157 -15.09 -4.69 9.41
N SER A 158 -14.14 -5.59 9.64
CA SER A 158 -12.72 -5.33 9.39
C SER A 158 -12.49 -5.04 7.90
N VAL A 159 -11.32 -4.49 7.56
CA VAL A 159 -10.93 -4.25 6.17
C VAL A 159 -10.95 -5.55 5.37
N GLU A 160 -10.38 -6.61 5.92
CA GLU A 160 -10.34 -7.94 5.35
C GLU A 160 -11.74 -8.52 5.11
N GLN A 161 -12.62 -8.48 6.12
CA GLN A 161 -13.99 -8.95 6.00
C GLN A 161 -14.77 -8.20 4.91
N ARG A 162 -14.58 -6.90 4.79
CA ARG A 162 -15.17 -6.10 3.71
C ARG A 162 -14.72 -6.58 2.34
N GLN A 163 -13.43 -6.85 2.16
CA GLN A 163 -12.90 -7.39 0.91
C GLN A 163 -13.50 -8.74 0.55
N PHE A 164 -13.59 -9.67 1.50
CA PHE A 164 -14.20 -10.96 1.24
C PHE A 164 -15.69 -10.85 0.89
N VAL A 165 -16.43 -9.93 1.52
CA VAL A 165 -17.82 -9.63 1.15
C VAL A 165 -17.91 -9.06 -0.28
N GLU A 166 -16.96 -8.21 -0.70
CA GLU A 166 -16.92 -7.70 -2.08
C GLU A 166 -16.62 -8.80 -3.11
N ILE A 167 -15.68 -9.69 -2.81
CA ILE A 167 -15.38 -10.85 -3.66
C ILE A 167 -16.59 -11.77 -3.73
N ALA A 168 -17.22 -12.12 -2.61
CA ALA A 168 -18.43 -12.95 -2.58
C ALA A 168 -19.58 -12.31 -3.37
N ARG A 169 -19.76 -10.99 -3.24
CA ARG A 169 -20.70 -10.21 -4.05
C ARG A 169 -20.40 -10.33 -5.54
N ALA A 170 -19.13 -10.20 -5.92
CA ALA A 170 -18.67 -10.33 -7.30
C ALA A 170 -19.01 -11.72 -7.87
N LEU A 171 -18.65 -12.77 -7.15
CA LEU A 171 -18.93 -14.16 -7.53
C LEU A 171 -20.43 -14.47 -7.64
N SER A 172 -21.26 -13.83 -6.82
CA SER A 172 -22.72 -13.99 -6.84
C SER A 172 -23.41 -13.52 -8.13
N PHE A 173 -22.73 -12.75 -8.98
CA PHE A 173 -23.21 -12.41 -10.32
C PHE A 173 -22.87 -13.47 -11.37
N GLY A 174 -22.07 -14.47 -11.01
CA GLY A 174 -21.59 -15.53 -11.92
C GLY A 174 -20.27 -15.17 -12.61
N ALA A 175 -19.67 -14.04 -12.30
CA ALA A 175 -18.36 -13.68 -12.82
C ALA A 175 -17.30 -14.69 -12.36
N ARG A 176 -16.42 -15.09 -13.27
CA ARG A 176 -15.27 -15.98 -13.01
C ARG A 176 -13.95 -15.29 -13.33
N PHE A 177 -14.00 -14.07 -13.83
CA PHE A 177 -12.87 -13.18 -13.99
C PHE A 177 -13.01 -12.00 -13.02
N ILE A 178 -12.08 -11.87 -12.08
CA ILE A 178 -12.12 -10.88 -11.00
C ILE A 178 -10.87 -10.02 -11.09
N ILE A 179 -11.07 -8.71 -11.11
CA ILE A 179 -10.01 -7.71 -11.01
C ILE A 179 -9.89 -7.30 -9.55
N LEU A 180 -8.68 -7.40 -8.99
CA LEU A 180 -8.33 -6.95 -7.65
C LEU A 180 -7.40 -5.75 -7.78
N ASP A 181 -7.90 -4.57 -7.44
CA ASP A 181 -7.16 -3.30 -7.57
C ASP A 181 -6.57 -2.90 -6.21
N GLU A 182 -5.26 -3.11 -6.03
CA GLU A 182 -4.50 -2.91 -4.80
C GLU A 182 -5.16 -3.52 -3.54
N PRO A 183 -5.49 -4.82 -3.56
CA PRO A 183 -6.32 -5.41 -2.52
C PRO A 183 -5.62 -5.52 -1.15
N THR A 184 -4.31 -5.38 -1.11
CA THR A 184 -3.47 -5.54 0.08
C THR A 184 -3.14 -4.23 0.80
N ALA A 185 -3.41 -3.08 0.17
CA ALA A 185 -2.99 -1.75 0.62
C ALA A 185 -3.42 -1.37 2.07
N GLN A 186 -4.45 -2.03 2.62
CA GLN A 186 -4.97 -1.76 3.96
C GLN A 186 -4.92 -3.00 4.87
N LEU A 187 -4.25 -4.08 4.46
CA LEU A 187 -4.13 -5.32 5.21
C LEU A 187 -2.79 -5.40 5.91
N ASP A 188 -2.78 -6.02 7.07
CA ASP A 188 -1.54 -6.47 7.72
C ASP A 188 -1.01 -7.76 7.08
N GLY A 189 0.19 -8.19 7.43
CA GLY A 189 0.81 -9.39 6.85
C GLY A 189 -0.04 -10.65 7.02
N ALA A 190 -0.71 -10.83 8.17
CA ALA A 190 -1.61 -11.96 8.39
C ALA A 190 -2.84 -11.90 7.48
N GLY A 191 -3.41 -10.70 7.27
CA GLY A 191 -4.52 -10.46 6.35
C GLY A 191 -4.13 -10.73 4.89
N ILE A 192 -2.92 -10.34 4.48
CA ILE A 192 -2.38 -10.63 3.14
C ILE A 192 -2.28 -12.13 2.92
N ASN A 193 -1.72 -12.88 3.87
CA ASN A 193 -1.59 -14.33 3.79
C ASN A 193 -2.95 -15.03 3.68
N ARG A 194 -3.95 -14.59 4.44
CA ARG A 194 -5.31 -15.12 4.34
C ARG A 194 -5.96 -14.80 2.98
N LEU A 195 -5.75 -13.58 2.46
CA LEU A 195 -6.22 -13.20 1.13
C LEU A 195 -5.58 -14.07 0.05
N PHE A 196 -4.28 -14.29 0.09
CA PHE A 196 -3.56 -15.12 -0.89
C PHE A 196 -3.99 -16.59 -0.83
N THR A 197 -4.17 -17.13 0.37
CA THR A 197 -4.74 -18.47 0.55
C THR A 197 -6.11 -18.55 -0.12
N ARG A 198 -6.93 -17.53 0.08
CA ARG A 198 -8.27 -17.48 -0.51
C ARG A 198 -8.26 -17.35 -2.04
N ILE A 199 -7.35 -16.54 -2.59
CA ILE A 199 -7.16 -16.46 -4.05
C ILE A 199 -6.78 -17.83 -4.62
N ARG A 200 -5.85 -18.57 -3.98
CA ARG A 200 -5.44 -19.91 -4.40
C ARG A 200 -6.63 -20.90 -4.40
N GLU A 201 -7.46 -20.88 -3.35
CA GLU A 201 -8.66 -21.71 -3.25
C GLU A 201 -9.69 -21.39 -4.35
N LEU A 202 -9.94 -20.11 -4.61
CA LEU A 202 -10.87 -19.70 -5.67
C LEU A 202 -10.34 -20.03 -7.07
N ARG A 203 -9.03 -19.94 -7.29
CA ARG A 203 -8.38 -20.40 -8.53
C ARG A 203 -8.62 -21.90 -8.76
N ALA A 204 -8.45 -22.72 -7.72
CA ALA A 204 -8.72 -24.16 -7.81
C ALA A 204 -10.19 -24.45 -8.16
N GLN A 205 -11.11 -23.49 -7.92
CA GLN A 205 -12.52 -23.55 -8.32
C GLN A 205 -12.80 -22.91 -9.69
N GLY A 206 -11.75 -22.56 -10.46
CA GLY A 206 -11.85 -22.02 -11.82
C GLY A 206 -12.06 -20.50 -11.90
N VAL A 207 -11.80 -19.76 -10.83
CA VAL A 207 -11.78 -18.29 -10.86
C VAL A 207 -10.44 -17.82 -11.41
N THR A 208 -10.45 -16.78 -12.22
CA THR A 208 -9.28 -16.14 -12.84
C THR A 208 -9.14 -14.74 -12.26
N PHE A 209 -7.91 -14.31 -11.97
CA PHE A 209 -7.67 -13.02 -11.35
C PHE A 209 -6.77 -12.12 -12.20
N LEU A 210 -7.14 -10.84 -12.31
CA LEU A 210 -6.23 -9.77 -12.68
C LEU A 210 -5.87 -9.01 -11.40
N PHE A 211 -4.61 -9.11 -10.99
CA PHE A 211 -4.08 -8.57 -9.74
C PHE A 211 -3.29 -7.31 -10.01
N ILE A 212 -3.75 -6.17 -9.52
CA ILE A 212 -3.06 -4.90 -9.67
C ILE A 212 -2.39 -4.57 -8.34
N SER A 213 -1.08 -4.54 -8.34
CA SER A 213 -0.27 -4.17 -7.18
C SER A 213 1.00 -3.47 -7.63
N HIS A 214 1.54 -2.65 -6.76
CA HIS A 214 2.87 -2.06 -6.90
C HIS A 214 3.89 -2.75 -5.96
N HIS A 215 3.43 -3.69 -5.14
CA HIS A 215 4.27 -4.48 -4.24
C HIS A 215 4.84 -5.70 -4.97
N LEU A 216 6.14 -5.67 -5.25
CA LEU A 216 6.81 -6.73 -6.01
C LEU A 216 6.71 -8.09 -5.32
N GLN A 217 6.82 -8.14 -3.98
CA GLN A 217 6.72 -9.38 -3.21
C GLN A 217 5.41 -10.12 -3.50
N GLU A 218 4.28 -9.40 -3.48
CA GLU A 218 2.96 -9.96 -3.76
C GLU A 218 2.87 -10.57 -5.15
N ILE A 219 3.46 -9.88 -6.14
CA ILE A 219 3.46 -10.34 -7.54
C ILE A 219 4.20 -11.68 -7.65
N TYR A 220 5.37 -11.78 -7.01
CA TYR A 220 6.16 -13.02 -7.03
C TYR A 220 5.56 -14.15 -6.20
N GLU A 221 4.71 -13.84 -5.23
CA GLU A 221 4.08 -14.84 -4.37
C GLU A 221 2.81 -15.43 -4.96
N ILE A 222 1.96 -14.60 -5.62
CA ILE A 222 0.61 -15.05 -6.00
C ILE A 222 0.36 -15.08 -7.51
N CYS A 223 1.18 -14.40 -8.34
CA CYS A 223 0.93 -14.25 -9.76
C CYS A 223 1.76 -15.23 -10.61
N ASP A 224 1.15 -15.72 -11.69
CA ASP A 224 1.80 -16.61 -12.67
C ASP A 224 2.42 -15.81 -13.81
N GLN A 225 1.72 -14.77 -14.27
CA GLN A 225 2.08 -13.90 -15.38
C GLN A 225 2.10 -12.45 -14.91
N VAL A 226 2.91 -11.63 -15.57
CA VAL A 226 2.93 -10.19 -15.34
C VAL A 226 2.91 -9.42 -16.66
N THR A 227 2.04 -8.44 -16.76
CA THR A 227 2.02 -7.44 -17.83
C THR A 227 2.44 -6.09 -17.27
N VAL A 228 3.43 -5.48 -17.90
CA VAL A 228 3.97 -4.18 -17.50
C VAL A 228 3.45 -3.09 -18.42
N PHE A 229 2.85 -2.05 -17.83
CA PHE A 229 2.49 -0.82 -18.55
C PHE A 229 3.42 0.32 -18.14
N ARG A 230 3.84 1.11 -19.13
CA ARG A 230 4.62 2.32 -18.92
C ARG A 230 4.27 3.37 -19.99
N ASP A 231 4.09 4.62 -19.57
CA ASP A 231 3.81 5.75 -20.46
C ASP A 231 2.64 5.47 -21.43
N ALA A 232 1.54 4.95 -20.88
CA ALA A 232 0.31 4.58 -21.59
C ALA A 232 0.46 3.39 -22.58
N ARG A 233 1.56 2.65 -22.55
CA ARG A 233 1.85 1.54 -23.48
C ARG A 233 2.10 0.22 -22.75
N HIS A 234 1.81 -0.87 -23.44
CA HIS A 234 2.29 -2.20 -23.08
C HIS A 234 3.80 -2.30 -23.33
N ILE A 235 4.55 -2.80 -22.35
CA ILE A 235 6.01 -2.95 -22.44
C ILE A 235 6.40 -4.40 -22.60
N VAL A 236 5.90 -5.27 -21.70
CA VAL A 236 6.22 -6.70 -21.71
C VAL A 236 5.12 -7.47 -20.99
N THR A 237 4.87 -8.69 -21.48
CA THR A 237 4.13 -9.73 -20.76
C THR A 237 5.03 -10.96 -20.65
N ALA A 238 5.23 -11.48 -19.44
CA ALA A 238 6.10 -12.62 -19.20
C ALA A 238 5.63 -13.43 -17.99
N PRO A 239 5.99 -14.74 -17.92
CA PRO A 239 5.88 -15.50 -16.68
C PRO A 239 6.68 -14.83 -15.56
N VAL A 240 6.07 -14.67 -14.37
CA VAL A 240 6.73 -14.05 -13.23
C VAL A 240 8.03 -14.77 -12.87
N ALA A 241 8.05 -16.10 -12.96
CA ALA A 241 9.23 -16.91 -12.68
C ALA A 241 10.43 -16.66 -13.62
N GLN A 242 10.19 -16.08 -14.81
CA GLN A 242 11.23 -15.79 -15.81
C GLN A 242 11.74 -14.35 -15.76
N LEU A 243 11.08 -13.48 -15.00
CA LEU A 243 11.41 -12.07 -14.92
C LEU A 243 12.03 -11.78 -13.55
N SER A 244 13.32 -11.43 -13.50
CA SER A 244 13.96 -11.05 -12.24
C SER A 244 13.37 -9.74 -11.68
N ARG A 245 13.43 -9.56 -10.35
CA ARG A 245 12.94 -8.31 -9.72
C ARG A 245 13.56 -7.04 -10.33
N PRO A 246 14.88 -6.95 -10.54
CA PRO A 246 15.48 -5.79 -11.20
C PRO A 246 14.95 -5.58 -12.64
N ALA A 247 14.78 -6.66 -13.42
CA ALA A 247 14.25 -6.57 -14.76
C ALA A 247 12.79 -6.09 -14.79
N LEU A 248 11.96 -6.53 -13.82
CA LEU A 248 10.59 -6.04 -13.67
C LEU A 248 10.57 -4.54 -13.34
N VAL A 249 11.41 -4.11 -12.40
CA VAL A 249 11.53 -2.69 -12.03
C VAL A 249 12.01 -1.87 -13.23
N ALA A 250 13.04 -2.31 -13.97
CA ALA A 250 13.52 -1.65 -15.17
C ALA A 250 12.42 -1.52 -16.25
N ALA A 251 11.62 -2.57 -16.46
CA ALA A 251 10.47 -2.52 -17.36
C ALA A 251 9.42 -1.49 -16.93
N MET A 252 9.16 -1.38 -15.61
CA MET A 252 8.18 -0.44 -15.06
C MET A 252 8.67 1.02 -15.11
N THR A 253 9.97 1.26 -14.94
CA THR A 253 10.54 2.61 -14.81
C THR A 253 11.15 3.13 -16.10
N GLY A 254 11.65 2.26 -16.95
CA GLY A 254 12.37 2.61 -18.18
C GLY A 254 13.84 2.98 -17.98
N GLU A 255 14.33 2.84 -16.77
CA GLU A 255 15.72 3.11 -16.42
C GLU A 255 16.31 1.82 -15.86
N ASP A 256 17.59 1.57 -16.09
CA ASP A 256 18.34 0.59 -15.33
C ASP A 256 18.41 1.08 -13.88
N VAL A 257 17.46 0.61 -13.08
CA VAL A 257 17.40 0.97 -11.67
C VAL A 257 18.43 0.13 -10.94
N THR A 258 19.63 0.65 -10.84
CA THR A 258 20.48 0.35 -9.69
C THR A 258 19.77 0.97 -8.50
N MET A 259 19.15 0.13 -7.63
CA MET A 259 18.80 0.59 -6.28
C MET A 259 20.07 1.23 -5.73
N PRO A 260 20.00 2.44 -5.12
CA PRO A 260 21.17 2.98 -4.47
C PRO A 260 21.68 1.92 -3.50
N GLU A 261 22.79 1.28 -3.82
CA GLU A 261 23.57 0.61 -2.78
C GLU A 261 23.92 1.73 -1.82
N ALA A 262 23.44 1.63 -0.59
CA ALA A 262 23.80 2.59 0.43
C ALA A 262 25.33 2.65 0.42
N ASP A 263 25.88 3.86 0.27
CA ASP A 263 27.33 4.08 0.39
C ASP A 263 27.67 3.85 1.87
N HIS A 264 27.77 2.55 2.23
CA HIS A 264 28.04 2.13 3.59
C HIS A 264 29.45 2.55 3.98
N ARG A 265 29.58 3.83 4.31
CA ARG A 265 30.78 4.29 5.00
C ARG A 265 30.75 3.73 6.41
N PRO A 266 31.84 3.10 6.86
CA PRO A 266 31.95 2.68 8.24
C PRO A 266 31.65 3.87 9.15
N LEU A 267 30.73 3.68 10.08
CA LEU A 267 30.48 4.69 11.12
C LEU A 267 31.77 5.01 11.83
N ALA A 268 32.03 6.29 12.08
CA ALA A 268 33.16 6.68 12.91
C ALA A 268 33.04 5.98 14.26
N THR A 269 34.11 5.30 14.70
CA THR A 269 34.08 4.49 15.92
C THR A 269 33.77 5.31 17.17
N ASP A 270 34.02 6.63 17.12
CA ASP A 270 33.82 7.63 18.17
C ASP A 270 32.54 8.48 17.96
N ALA A 271 31.67 8.14 16.98
CA ALA A 271 30.42 8.89 16.73
C ALA A 271 29.54 8.92 18.00
N PRO A 272 29.04 10.09 18.43
CA PRO A 272 28.25 10.21 19.64
C PRO A 272 26.90 9.44 19.50
N VAL A 273 26.42 8.88 20.61
CA VAL A 273 25.10 8.25 20.68
C VAL A 273 24.05 9.35 20.73
N LEU A 274 23.22 9.45 19.70
CA LEU A 274 22.13 10.42 19.61
C LEU A 274 20.80 9.85 20.13
N LEU A 275 20.54 8.56 19.95
CA LEU A 275 19.37 7.89 20.52
C LEU A 275 19.81 6.81 21.50
N SER A 276 19.26 6.80 22.70
CA SER A 276 19.37 5.69 23.65
C SER A 276 17.99 5.37 24.22
N VAL A 277 17.50 4.19 23.88
CA VAL A 277 16.25 3.61 24.41
C VAL A 277 16.64 2.47 25.33
N ARG A 278 16.17 2.48 26.58
CA ARG A 278 16.46 1.47 27.58
C ARG A 278 15.17 0.93 28.15
N ASP A 279 14.99 -0.39 28.07
CA ASP A 279 13.91 -1.16 28.66
C ASP A 279 12.53 -0.54 28.39
N LEU A 280 12.35 -0.01 27.17
CA LEU A 280 11.09 0.57 26.73
C LEU A 280 10.05 -0.54 26.65
N VAL A 281 8.96 -0.36 27.35
CA VAL A 281 7.80 -1.28 27.31
C VAL A 281 6.57 -0.48 26.91
N THR A 282 5.90 -0.89 25.85
CA THR A 282 4.64 -0.26 25.40
C THR A 282 3.46 -0.78 26.22
N THR A 283 2.31 -0.13 26.10
CA THR A 283 1.08 -0.60 26.75
C THR A 283 0.55 -1.92 26.19
N SER A 284 0.94 -2.27 24.95
CA SER A 284 0.67 -3.57 24.31
C SER A 284 1.67 -4.67 24.71
N GLY A 285 2.70 -4.34 25.52
CA GLY A 285 3.73 -5.28 25.97
C GLY A 285 4.91 -5.44 25.01
N ALA A 286 5.03 -4.61 23.98
CA ALA A 286 6.21 -4.63 23.12
C ALA A 286 7.41 -4.00 23.84
N GLU A 287 8.57 -4.66 23.74
CA GLU A 287 9.81 -4.31 24.45
C GLU A 287 10.92 -3.92 23.45
N LEU A 288 11.65 -2.84 23.76
CA LEU A 288 12.79 -2.42 22.95
C LEU A 288 13.90 -1.77 23.80
N SER A 289 15.13 -2.22 23.57
CA SER A 289 16.33 -1.49 23.96
C SER A 289 17.20 -1.31 22.72
N VAL A 290 17.55 -0.07 22.37
CA VAL A 290 18.37 0.26 21.20
C VAL A 290 19.14 1.55 21.43
N ALA A 291 20.34 1.63 20.89
CA ALA A 291 21.11 2.88 20.80
C ALA A 291 21.41 3.16 19.33
N ALA A 292 21.39 4.43 18.91
CA ALA A 292 21.81 4.83 17.58
C ALA A 292 22.77 6.01 17.64
N ARG A 293 23.82 5.95 16.81
CA ARG A 293 24.89 6.94 16.74
C ARG A 293 24.59 8.03 15.70
N ALA A 294 25.30 9.13 15.77
CA ALA A 294 25.25 10.19 14.77
C ALA A 294 25.58 9.59 13.37
N GLY A 295 24.72 9.84 12.38
CA GLY A 295 24.85 9.32 11.03
C GLY A 295 24.55 7.83 10.86
N GLU A 296 24.09 7.14 11.91
CA GLU A 296 23.65 5.75 11.84
C GLU A 296 22.20 5.64 11.39
N VAL A 297 21.92 4.69 10.50
CA VAL A 297 20.57 4.30 10.09
C VAL A 297 20.26 2.94 10.70
N VAL A 298 19.34 2.90 11.67
CA VAL A 298 18.92 1.69 12.36
C VAL A 298 17.53 1.29 11.87
N GLY A 299 17.38 0.05 11.41
CA GLY A 299 16.09 -0.52 11.02
C GLY A 299 15.40 -1.22 12.18
N ILE A 300 14.08 -1.10 12.26
CA ILE A 300 13.22 -1.98 13.06
C ILE A 300 12.28 -2.67 12.08
N ALA A 301 12.50 -3.96 11.86
CA ALA A 301 11.71 -4.81 11.00
C ALA A 301 10.71 -5.64 11.79
N GLY A 302 9.63 -6.08 11.14
CA GLY A 302 8.66 -7.01 11.72
C GLY A 302 7.36 -7.01 10.94
N GLY A 303 6.59 -8.06 11.06
CA GLY A 303 5.25 -8.15 10.48
C GLY A 303 4.23 -7.25 11.17
N GLY A 304 2.98 -7.29 10.71
CA GLY A 304 1.86 -6.66 11.40
C GLY A 304 1.71 -7.21 12.83
N GLY A 305 1.48 -6.33 13.81
CA GLY A 305 1.35 -6.73 15.21
C GLY A 305 2.65 -7.12 15.91
N SER A 306 3.82 -6.93 15.28
CA SER A 306 5.12 -7.18 15.91
C SER A 306 5.47 -6.21 17.03
N GLY A 307 4.75 -5.09 17.16
CA GLY A 307 5.02 -4.03 18.12
C GLY A 307 5.99 -2.94 17.63
N LYS A 308 6.49 -3.06 16.38
CA LYS A 308 7.46 -2.09 15.81
C LYS A 308 6.95 -0.66 15.73
N VAL A 309 5.68 -0.48 15.40
CA VAL A 309 5.06 0.86 15.28
C VAL A 309 4.87 1.47 16.65
N GLU A 310 4.34 0.70 17.60
CA GLU A 310 4.07 1.14 18.97
C GLU A 310 5.35 1.60 19.69
N VAL A 311 6.48 0.90 19.48
CA VAL A 311 7.76 1.35 20.08
C VAL A 311 8.25 2.63 19.42
N ALA A 312 8.07 2.81 18.11
CA ALA A 312 8.42 4.05 17.42
C ALA A 312 7.57 5.24 17.90
N GLU A 313 6.25 5.04 18.03
CA GLU A 313 5.34 6.05 18.57
C GLU A 313 5.67 6.44 20.01
N ALA A 314 6.09 5.47 20.84
CA ALA A 314 6.54 5.74 22.19
C ALA A 314 7.85 6.55 22.21
N ILE A 315 8.81 6.28 21.31
CA ILE A 315 10.07 7.02 21.17
C ILE A 315 9.80 8.49 20.82
N VAL A 316 8.86 8.77 19.93
CA VAL A 316 8.54 10.14 19.49
C VAL A 316 7.50 10.84 20.38
N GLY A 317 7.00 10.17 21.41
CA GLY A 317 6.06 10.74 22.38
C GLY A 317 4.59 10.76 21.91
N LEU A 318 4.22 10.08 20.82
CA LEU A 318 2.83 9.89 20.38
C LEU A 318 2.08 8.92 21.28
N ALA A 319 2.76 7.87 21.75
CA ALA A 319 2.22 6.93 22.72
C ALA A 319 2.96 7.05 24.06
N ARG A 320 2.25 6.86 25.16
CA ARG A 320 2.88 6.80 26.49
C ARG A 320 3.31 5.36 26.76
N PRO A 321 4.61 5.09 26.96
CA PRO A 321 5.09 3.76 27.32
C PRO A 321 4.67 3.40 28.75
N ALA A 322 4.57 2.09 29.01
CA ALA A 322 4.33 1.53 30.34
C ALA A 322 5.60 1.60 31.22
N GLY A 323 6.79 1.58 30.60
CA GLY A 323 8.08 1.64 31.29
C GLY A 323 9.23 2.00 30.36
N GLY A 324 10.41 2.16 30.94
CA GLY A 324 11.63 2.46 30.22
C GLY A 324 11.94 3.95 30.06
N THR A 325 13.04 4.24 29.37
CA THR A 325 13.52 5.61 29.17
C THR A 325 13.98 5.83 27.73
N VAL A 326 13.70 7.01 27.19
CA VAL A 326 14.17 7.48 25.89
C VAL A 326 15.03 8.72 26.10
N VAL A 327 16.25 8.68 25.57
CA VAL A 327 17.21 9.79 25.63
C VAL A 327 17.59 10.16 24.20
N VAL A 328 17.46 11.44 23.84
CA VAL A 328 17.87 11.98 22.55
C VAL A 328 18.89 13.09 22.78
N ASP A 329 20.08 12.94 22.21
CA ASP A 329 21.21 13.86 22.36
C ASP A 329 21.46 14.24 23.83
N GLY A 330 21.52 13.24 24.73
CA GLY A 330 21.75 13.42 26.17
C GLY A 330 20.53 13.92 26.96
N ARG A 331 19.41 14.28 26.33
CA ARG A 331 18.20 14.75 26.98
C ARG A 331 17.20 13.62 27.14
N THR A 332 16.80 13.30 28.37
CA THR A 332 15.72 12.34 28.65
C THR A 332 14.37 12.95 28.30
N LEU A 333 13.61 12.26 27.45
CA LEU A 333 12.28 12.69 27.01
C LEU A 333 11.23 12.37 28.06
N ARG A 334 10.24 13.26 28.19
CA ARG A 334 9.03 12.97 29.00
C ARG A 334 8.14 11.98 28.26
N PRO A 335 7.77 10.86 28.90
CA PRO A 335 6.91 9.84 28.27
C PRO A 335 5.58 10.42 27.77
N GLY A 336 5.24 10.15 26.49
CA GLY A 336 4.00 10.61 25.87
C GLY A 336 3.96 12.13 25.60
N SER A 337 5.11 12.78 25.37
CA SER A 337 5.19 14.22 25.11
C SER A 337 5.83 14.53 23.75
N VAL A 338 4.99 14.72 22.72
CA VAL A 338 5.43 15.17 21.40
C VAL A 338 6.18 16.52 21.44
N PRO A 339 5.72 17.55 22.20
CA PRO A 339 6.48 18.79 22.30
C PRO A 339 7.90 18.58 22.83
N ASP A 340 8.10 17.70 23.81
CA ASP A 340 9.42 17.42 24.37
C ASP A 340 10.33 16.71 23.37
N ALA A 341 9.79 15.81 22.55
CA ALA A 341 10.51 15.17 21.47
C ALA A 341 10.91 16.16 20.37
N LEU A 342 10.00 17.04 19.95
CA LEU A 342 10.30 18.11 18.98
C LEU A 342 11.40 19.05 19.49
N ASP A 343 11.33 19.47 20.76
CA ASP A 343 12.32 20.32 21.39
C ASP A 343 13.70 19.63 21.53
N ALA A 344 13.74 18.32 21.61
CA ALA A 344 14.96 17.52 21.61
C ALA A 344 15.54 17.30 20.19
N GLY A 345 14.84 17.75 19.15
CA GLY A 345 15.25 17.61 17.76
C GLY A 345 14.84 16.27 17.13
N VAL A 346 13.69 15.74 17.50
CA VAL A 346 13.11 14.57 16.83
C VAL A 346 12.21 15.00 15.67
N GLY A 347 12.47 14.47 14.47
CA GLY A 347 11.61 14.58 13.30
C GLY A 347 10.85 13.26 13.07
N LEU A 348 9.61 13.33 12.64
CA LEU A 348 8.77 12.15 12.41
C LEU A 348 8.12 12.16 11.03
N VAL A 349 8.22 11.03 10.32
CA VAL A 349 7.34 10.63 9.23
C VAL A 349 6.44 9.52 9.76
N PRO A 350 5.14 9.76 9.98
CA PRO A 350 4.23 8.79 10.57
C PRO A 350 3.78 7.74 9.54
N GLN A 351 3.16 6.65 10.03
CA GLN A 351 2.67 5.56 9.20
C GLN A 351 1.53 6.01 8.26
N ASP A 352 0.53 6.70 8.79
CA ASP A 352 -0.61 7.19 8.01
C ASP A 352 -0.47 8.68 7.69
N ARG A 353 0.01 8.98 6.46
CA ARG A 353 0.18 10.37 6.01
C ARG A 353 -1.11 11.18 5.98
N HIS A 354 -2.27 10.54 5.78
CA HIS A 354 -3.55 11.23 5.64
C HIS A 354 -4.17 11.58 6.99
N ARG A 355 -3.97 10.74 8.02
CA ARG A 355 -4.50 10.98 9.36
C ARG A 355 -3.55 11.79 10.24
N GLU A 356 -2.24 11.57 10.09
CA GLU A 356 -1.20 12.04 11.02
C GLU A 356 -0.18 12.93 10.33
N GLY A 357 0.04 12.68 9.04
CA GLY A 357 1.10 13.32 8.26
C GLY A 357 0.72 14.66 7.64
N LEU A 358 -0.53 14.89 7.26
CA LEU A 358 -0.92 16.06 6.46
C LEU A 358 -2.21 16.69 6.96
N VAL A 359 -2.34 18.00 6.72
CA VAL A 359 -3.61 18.70 6.75
C VAL A 359 -4.01 19.00 5.31
N PRO A 360 -4.94 18.23 4.69
CA PRO A 360 -5.16 18.20 3.24
C PRO A 360 -5.50 19.54 2.60
N LEU A 361 -6.28 20.36 3.30
CA LEU A 361 -6.75 21.65 2.80
C LEU A 361 -5.73 22.78 2.97
N LEU A 362 -4.68 22.57 3.75
CA LEU A 362 -3.60 23.53 3.91
C LEU A 362 -2.58 23.42 2.77
N SER A 363 -1.91 24.54 2.48
CA SER A 363 -0.87 24.62 1.46
C SER A 363 0.36 23.78 1.84
N ILE A 364 1.24 23.52 0.86
CA ILE A 364 2.57 22.94 1.09
C ILE A 364 3.34 23.75 2.15
N ALA A 365 3.29 25.09 2.03
CA ALA A 365 4.02 25.97 2.96
C ALA A 365 3.53 25.80 4.40
N GLU A 366 2.24 25.72 4.63
CA GLU A 366 1.67 25.52 5.96
C GLU A 366 1.98 24.12 6.50
N ASN A 367 1.84 23.08 5.67
CA ASN A 367 2.16 21.71 6.09
C ASN A 367 3.64 21.54 6.47
N VAL A 368 4.56 22.04 5.66
CA VAL A 368 6.01 21.92 5.91
C VAL A 368 6.43 22.66 7.18
N THR A 369 5.79 23.81 7.47
CA THR A 369 6.30 24.71 8.53
C THR A 369 5.53 24.64 9.84
N MET A 370 4.48 23.83 9.94
CA MET A 370 3.61 23.77 11.15
C MET A 370 4.35 23.35 12.43
N THR A 371 5.40 22.55 12.30
CA THR A 371 6.20 22.08 13.44
C THR A 371 7.30 23.06 13.86
N VAL A 372 7.56 24.11 13.07
CA VAL A 372 8.67 25.04 13.29
C VAL A 372 8.24 26.52 13.33
N PRO A 373 7.18 26.89 14.10
CA PRO A 373 6.70 28.27 14.13
C PRO A 373 7.75 29.26 14.61
N GLY A 374 8.67 28.84 15.48
CA GLY A 374 9.79 29.67 15.98
C GLY A 374 10.82 30.05 14.92
N ARG A 375 10.98 29.22 13.85
CA ARG A 375 11.90 29.51 12.73
C ARG A 375 11.34 30.54 11.76
N ILE A 376 10.03 30.55 11.58
CA ILE A 376 9.33 31.37 10.60
C ILE A 376 8.64 32.60 11.21
N GLY A 377 8.60 32.69 12.53
CA GLY A 377 7.91 33.77 13.24
C GLY A 377 8.72 34.35 14.41
N ARG A 378 8.18 35.43 14.96
CA ARG A 378 8.71 36.08 16.17
C ARG A 378 7.55 36.68 16.95
N ARG A 379 7.58 36.58 18.29
CA ARG A 379 6.56 37.14 19.20
C ARG A 379 5.10 36.73 18.83
N GLY A 380 4.90 35.47 18.40
CA GLY A 380 3.60 34.96 18.04
C GLY A 380 3.09 35.31 16.63
N LEU A 381 3.88 36.07 15.86
CA LEU A 381 3.53 36.44 14.47
C LEU A 381 4.38 35.62 13.49
N ILE A 382 3.71 34.93 12.55
CA ILE A 382 4.35 34.17 11.46
C ILE A 382 4.65 35.13 10.30
N SER A 383 5.87 35.07 9.76
CA SER A 383 6.27 35.78 8.55
C SER A 383 5.91 34.96 7.30
N PRO A 384 4.97 35.39 6.46
CA PRO A 384 4.64 34.69 5.21
C PRO A 384 5.86 34.52 4.30
N ALA A 385 6.70 35.54 4.22
CA ALA A 385 7.90 35.50 3.38
C ALA A 385 8.91 34.40 3.82
N ARG A 386 9.14 34.25 5.16
CA ARG A 386 10.01 33.20 5.70
C ARG A 386 9.40 31.82 5.53
N ARG A 387 8.08 31.69 5.77
CA ARG A 387 7.33 30.46 5.56
C ARG A 387 7.45 29.99 4.10
N ASP A 388 7.18 30.88 3.16
CA ASP A 388 7.21 30.57 1.74
C ASP A 388 8.64 30.30 1.22
N ALA A 389 9.64 30.98 1.79
CA ALA A 389 11.05 30.72 1.47
C ALA A 389 11.48 29.31 1.91
N LEU A 390 11.14 28.90 3.14
CA LEU A 390 11.42 27.55 3.64
C LEU A 390 10.74 26.49 2.77
N ALA A 391 9.46 26.70 2.44
CA ALA A 391 8.70 25.78 1.61
C ALA A 391 9.26 25.67 0.17
N ARG A 392 9.72 26.77 -0.43
CA ARG A 392 10.38 26.73 -1.75
C ARG A 392 11.69 25.93 -1.71
N GLY A 393 12.48 26.08 -0.65
CA GLY A 393 13.67 25.25 -0.44
C GLY A 393 13.30 23.77 -0.38
N THR A 394 12.32 23.40 0.45
CA THR A 394 11.82 22.03 0.57
C THR A 394 11.28 21.46 -0.75
N ILE A 395 10.54 22.26 -1.52
CA ILE A 395 10.03 21.86 -2.85
C ILE A 395 11.19 21.53 -3.80
N ALA A 396 12.24 22.33 -3.80
CA ALA A 396 13.42 22.12 -4.62
C ALA A 396 14.23 20.89 -4.16
N ASP A 397 14.56 20.81 -2.86
CA ASP A 397 15.40 19.76 -2.29
C ASP A 397 14.78 18.37 -2.43
N LEU A 398 13.45 18.26 -2.27
CA LEU A 398 12.71 17.01 -2.40
C LEU A 398 12.11 16.78 -3.80
N ALA A 399 12.39 17.65 -4.76
CA ALA A 399 11.82 17.61 -6.10
C ALA A 399 10.29 17.38 -6.09
N ILE A 400 9.56 18.18 -5.28
CA ILE A 400 8.10 18.13 -5.19
C ILE A 400 7.52 18.75 -6.46
N LYS A 401 6.67 18.02 -7.16
CA LYS A 401 5.99 18.52 -8.36
C LYS A 401 4.79 19.36 -7.97
N ALA A 402 4.99 20.67 -7.86
CA ALA A 402 3.95 21.66 -7.56
C ALA A 402 4.26 22.98 -8.26
N SER A 403 3.23 23.78 -8.56
CA SER A 403 3.39 25.12 -9.16
C SER A 403 3.92 26.17 -8.18
N GLY A 404 3.90 25.87 -6.89
CA GLY A 404 4.40 26.77 -5.84
C GLY A 404 4.01 26.34 -4.44
N PRO A 405 4.50 27.09 -3.41
CA PRO A 405 4.30 26.71 -2.00
C PRO A 405 2.86 26.88 -1.51
N GLN A 406 2.01 27.58 -2.24
CA GLN A 406 0.61 27.84 -1.87
C GLN A 406 -0.36 26.76 -2.34
N VAL A 407 0.09 25.76 -3.11
CA VAL A 407 -0.74 24.66 -3.60
C VAL A 407 -1.23 23.84 -2.42
N PRO A 408 -2.56 23.57 -2.30
CA PRO A 408 -3.09 22.66 -1.30
C PRO A 408 -2.49 21.25 -1.46
N VAL A 409 -2.18 20.58 -0.36
CA VAL A 409 -1.59 19.24 -0.45
C VAL A 409 -2.57 18.19 -0.97
N SER A 410 -3.88 18.43 -0.87
CA SER A 410 -4.90 17.59 -1.50
C SER A 410 -4.74 17.45 -3.02
N ASP A 411 -4.17 18.45 -3.67
CA ASP A 411 -4.03 18.51 -5.13
C ASP A 411 -2.78 17.78 -5.63
N LEU A 412 -1.96 17.28 -4.71
CA LEU A 412 -0.73 16.56 -5.02
C LEU A 412 -0.97 15.05 -5.18
N SER A 413 -0.17 14.40 -6.03
CA SER A 413 -0.09 12.94 -6.06
C SER A 413 0.44 12.38 -4.74
N GLY A 414 0.12 11.09 -4.42
CA GLY A 414 0.54 10.43 -3.19
C GLY A 414 2.04 10.52 -2.93
N GLY A 415 2.89 10.32 -3.94
CA GLY A 415 4.34 10.46 -3.80
C GLY A 415 4.79 11.89 -3.48
N ASN A 416 4.13 12.93 -4.04
CA ASN A 416 4.43 14.31 -3.69
C ASN A 416 3.90 14.68 -2.30
N GLN A 417 2.76 14.13 -1.88
CA GLN A 417 2.26 14.25 -0.51
C GLN A 417 3.25 13.68 0.50
N GLN A 418 3.81 12.49 0.24
CA GLN A 418 4.81 11.87 1.10
C GLN A 418 6.09 12.71 1.22
N LYS A 419 6.52 13.34 0.12
CA LYS A 419 7.63 14.30 0.12
C LYS A 419 7.35 15.55 0.97
N VAL A 420 6.10 16.02 1.01
CA VAL A 420 5.69 17.12 1.90
C VAL A 420 5.80 16.70 3.37
N VAL A 421 5.37 15.45 3.71
CA VAL A 421 5.52 14.91 5.08
C VAL A 421 6.99 14.81 5.47
N MET A 422 7.84 14.28 4.58
CA MET A 422 9.28 14.24 4.78
C MET A 422 9.86 15.65 4.99
N GLY A 423 9.45 16.61 4.15
CA GLY A 423 9.87 18.02 4.27
C GLY A 423 9.48 18.64 5.60
N ARG A 424 8.29 18.32 6.14
CA ARG A 424 7.88 18.73 7.48
C ARG A 424 8.77 18.15 8.56
N ALA A 425 9.10 16.86 8.47
CA ALA A 425 9.99 16.21 9.44
C ALA A 425 11.40 16.81 9.42
N LEU A 426 11.90 17.20 8.25
CA LEU A 426 13.22 17.81 8.06
C LEU A 426 13.24 19.31 8.38
N ALA A 427 12.11 20.00 8.41
CA ALA A 427 12.03 21.44 8.62
C ALA A 427 12.64 21.89 9.97
N SER A 428 12.68 21.02 10.98
CA SER A 428 13.28 21.27 12.28
C SER A 428 14.80 21.08 12.31
N ASP A 429 15.41 20.57 11.23
CA ASP A 429 16.81 20.13 11.20
C ASP A 429 17.10 19.11 12.31
N PRO A 430 16.46 17.92 12.22
CA PRO A 430 16.40 16.99 13.34
C PRO A 430 17.74 16.31 13.61
N LYS A 431 18.01 15.99 14.89
CA LYS A 431 19.11 15.14 15.34
C LYS A 431 18.78 13.66 15.21
N LEU A 432 17.49 13.33 15.39
CA LEU A 432 16.91 12.01 15.20
C LEU A 432 15.74 12.12 14.22
N LEU A 433 15.78 11.36 13.14
CA LEU A 433 14.68 11.24 12.18
C LEU A 433 14.05 9.85 12.31
N VAL A 434 12.79 9.79 12.69
CA VAL A 434 12.02 8.54 12.79
C VAL A 434 11.09 8.42 11.58
N LEU A 435 11.22 7.33 10.85
CA LEU A 435 10.48 7.04 9.62
C LEU A 435 9.67 5.77 9.81
N ILE A 436 8.34 5.88 9.85
CA ILE A 436 7.45 4.73 9.98
C ILE A 436 6.84 4.44 8.62
N THR A 437 7.23 3.32 8.00
CA THR A 437 6.83 2.91 6.65
C THR A 437 6.90 4.07 5.63
N PRO A 438 8.09 4.69 5.48
CA PRO A 438 8.21 5.99 4.79
C PRO A 438 7.84 5.95 3.31
N THR A 439 7.84 4.77 2.69
CA THR A 439 7.57 4.62 1.26
C THR A 439 6.26 3.93 0.95
N ALA A 440 5.41 3.69 1.96
CA ALA A 440 4.12 3.04 1.80
C ALA A 440 3.21 3.79 0.81
N GLY A 441 2.72 3.08 -0.20
CA GLY A 441 1.79 3.62 -1.19
C GLY A 441 2.37 4.73 -2.08
N VAL A 442 3.69 4.74 -2.31
CA VAL A 442 4.34 5.64 -3.27
C VAL A 442 4.93 4.85 -4.44
N ASP A 443 5.06 5.52 -5.60
CA ASP A 443 5.68 4.92 -6.77
C ASP A 443 7.19 4.74 -6.60
N VAL A 444 7.81 3.83 -7.38
CA VAL A 444 9.23 3.45 -7.30
C VAL A 444 10.16 4.66 -7.35
N ARG A 445 9.89 5.66 -8.19
CA ARG A 445 10.73 6.86 -8.31
C ARG A 445 10.64 7.77 -7.08
N SER A 446 9.43 7.91 -6.53
CA SER A 446 9.22 8.63 -5.27
C SER A 446 9.92 7.93 -4.11
N LYS A 447 9.87 6.58 -4.09
CA LYS A 447 10.60 5.75 -3.12
C LYS A 447 12.11 6.02 -3.17
N GLN A 448 12.71 5.97 -4.36
CA GLN A 448 14.13 6.25 -4.53
C GLN A 448 14.51 7.67 -4.08
N THR A 449 13.69 8.67 -4.42
CA THR A 449 13.92 10.04 -3.98
C THR A 449 13.92 10.14 -2.46
N LEU A 450 12.95 9.52 -1.78
CA LEU A 450 12.84 9.54 -0.32
C LEU A 450 14.02 8.82 0.35
N LEU A 451 14.44 7.65 -0.16
CA LEU A 451 15.60 6.93 0.36
C LEU A 451 16.91 7.70 0.11
N GLY A 452 17.04 8.38 -1.04
CA GLY A 452 18.17 9.28 -1.31
C GLY A 452 18.26 10.45 -0.32
N VAL A 453 17.11 10.97 0.13
CA VAL A 453 17.06 12.01 1.18
C VAL A 453 17.55 11.47 2.51
N VAL A 454 17.23 10.24 2.87
CA VAL A 454 17.74 9.61 4.11
C VAL A 454 19.26 9.54 4.08
N GLU A 455 19.84 9.17 2.95
CA GLU A 455 21.30 9.12 2.79
C GLU A 455 21.95 10.51 2.93
N GLU A 456 21.32 11.57 2.39
CA GLU A 456 21.79 12.94 2.55
C GLU A 456 21.72 13.42 4.00
N VAL A 457 20.66 13.08 4.71
CA VAL A 457 20.42 13.45 6.11
C VAL A 457 21.44 12.75 7.04
N ARG A 458 21.72 11.45 6.81
CA ARG A 458 22.73 10.73 7.60
C ARG A 458 24.14 11.31 7.41
N ARG A 459 24.50 11.75 6.19
CA ARG A 459 25.80 12.40 5.93
C ARG A 459 25.99 13.70 6.72
N ARG A 460 24.89 14.36 7.09
CA ARG A 460 24.92 15.56 7.95
C ARG A 460 25.01 15.22 9.45
N GLY A 461 25.06 13.92 9.79
CA GLY A 461 25.21 13.45 11.15
C GLY A 461 23.88 13.19 11.89
N THR A 462 22.73 13.30 11.22
CA THR A 462 21.45 12.92 11.80
C THR A 462 21.38 11.40 11.97
N SER A 463 20.96 10.92 13.13
CA SER A 463 20.61 9.52 13.33
C SER A 463 19.23 9.23 12.73
N VAL A 464 19.05 8.09 12.06
CA VAL A 464 17.78 7.73 11.45
C VAL A 464 17.30 6.39 11.98
N LEU A 465 16.02 6.34 12.38
CA LEU A 465 15.33 5.12 12.77
C LEU A 465 14.28 4.80 11.70
N VAL A 466 14.46 3.71 10.96
CA VAL A 466 13.53 3.25 9.93
C VAL A 466 12.71 2.09 10.47
N VAL A 467 11.40 2.25 10.53
CA VAL A 467 10.46 1.23 11.02
C VAL A 467 9.62 0.77 9.84
N SER A 468 9.85 -0.44 9.34
CA SER A 468 9.16 -0.93 8.14
C SER A 468 9.04 -2.45 8.10
N ASP A 469 8.11 -2.96 7.32
CA ASP A 469 8.01 -4.33 6.85
C ASP A 469 8.46 -4.46 5.37
N GLU A 470 8.64 -3.33 4.68
CA GLU A 470 9.17 -3.34 3.33
C GLU A 470 10.69 -3.52 3.32
N LEU A 471 11.17 -4.59 2.66
CA LEU A 471 12.61 -4.90 2.59
C LEU A 471 13.43 -3.77 1.97
N ASP A 472 12.86 -3.08 0.97
CA ASP A 472 13.53 -1.98 0.30
C ASP A 472 13.82 -0.79 1.23
N ASP A 473 12.91 -0.49 2.19
CA ASP A 473 13.12 0.55 3.19
C ASP A 473 14.26 0.20 4.13
N LEU A 474 14.46 -1.09 4.39
CA LEU A 474 15.45 -1.60 5.33
C LEU A 474 16.85 -1.78 4.71
N ARG A 475 16.97 -1.78 3.36
CA ARG A 475 18.26 -1.91 2.68
C ARG A 475 19.24 -0.79 2.94
N ILE A 476 18.75 0.41 3.27
CA ILE A 476 19.59 1.56 3.60
C ILE A 476 20.11 1.55 5.05
N CYS A 477 19.66 0.58 5.87
CA CYS A 477 20.02 0.49 7.28
C CYS A 477 21.40 -0.15 7.45
N ASP A 478 22.18 0.39 8.37
CA ASP A 478 23.48 -0.17 8.78
C ASP A 478 23.29 -1.48 9.55
N ARG A 479 22.20 -1.59 10.30
CA ARG A 479 21.71 -2.80 10.97
C ARG A 479 20.20 -2.77 11.14
N VAL A 480 19.62 -3.94 11.29
CA VAL A 480 18.17 -4.14 11.42
C VAL A 480 17.88 -4.96 12.67
N LEU A 481 17.05 -4.44 13.56
CA LEU A 481 16.47 -5.16 14.68
C LEU A 481 15.15 -5.78 14.21
N VAL A 482 15.03 -7.09 14.30
CA VAL A 482 13.80 -7.79 13.89
C VAL A 482 12.92 -8.03 15.10
N MET A 483 11.71 -7.50 15.05
CA MET A 483 10.70 -7.68 16.09
C MET A 483 9.67 -8.73 15.70
N PHE A 484 9.38 -9.64 16.62
CA PHE A 484 8.32 -10.63 16.50
C PHE A 484 7.59 -10.77 17.86
N GLN A 485 6.27 -10.71 17.83
CA GLN A 485 5.43 -10.81 19.04
C GLN A 485 5.87 -9.90 20.21
N GLY A 486 6.20 -8.65 19.90
CA GLY A 486 6.56 -7.64 20.89
C GLY A 486 8.02 -7.67 21.35
N ARG A 487 8.87 -8.54 20.84
CA ARG A 487 10.29 -8.68 21.26
C ARG A 487 11.25 -8.62 20.09
N VAL A 488 12.45 -8.12 20.35
CA VAL A 488 13.55 -8.23 19.38
C VAL A 488 14.05 -9.66 19.41
N VAL A 489 13.86 -10.37 18.29
CA VAL A 489 14.27 -11.77 18.14
C VAL A 489 15.63 -11.91 17.47
N ARG A 490 16.03 -10.91 16.68
CA ARG A 490 17.31 -10.94 15.96
C ARG A 490 17.81 -9.52 15.67
N GLU A 491 19.14 -9.36 15.65
CA GLU A 491 19.80 -8.19 15.08
C GLU A 491 20.64 -8.67 13.89
N MET A 492 20.49 -7.96 12.77
CA MET A 492 21.14 -8.29 11.50
C MET A 492 21.96 -7.11 11.04
N ALA A 493 23.23 -7.33 10.74
CA ALA A 493 24.09 -6.33 10.10
C ALA A 493 23.68 -6.14 8.63
N HIS A 494 24.13 -5.04 8.05
CA HIS A 494 23.95 -4.80 6.61
C HIS A 494 24.42 -5.99 5.75
N GLY A 495 23.74 -6.21 4.61
CA GLY A 495 24.03 -7.32 3.71
C GLY A 495 23.25 -8.60 3.99
N TRP A 496 22.22 -8.52 4.84
CA TRP A 496 21.27 -9.62 5.06
C TRP A 496 20.57 -10.06 3.76
N SER A 497 20.23 -11.35 3.66
CA SER A 497 19.40 -11.85 2.56
C SER A 497 17.91 -11.62 2.82
N ASP A 498 17.12 -11.48 1.73
CA ASP A 498 15.66 -11.30 1.84
C ASP A 498 15.01 -12.46 2.61
N ASN A 499 15.46 -13.69 2.33
CA ASN A 499 14.92 -14.89 2.97
C ASN A 499 15.21 -14.91 4.47
N ASP A 500 16.43 -14.54 4.89
CA ASP A 500 16.78 -14.50 6.31
C ASP A 500 15.99 -13.45 7.09
N LEU A 501 15.82 -12.25 6.49
CA LEU A 501 15.06 -11.18 7.13
C LEU A 501 13.58 -11.52 7.23
N VAL A 502 12.96 -12.02 6.14
CA VAL A 502 11.56 -12.45 6.13
C VAL A 502 11.34 -13.59 7.12
N ALA A 503 12.19 -14.61 7.13
CA ALA A 503 12.08 -15.71 8.09
C ALA A 503 12.13 -15.21 9.54
N ALA A 504 13.07 -14.31 9.86
CA ALA A 504 13.14 -13.72 11.19
C ALA A 504 11.89 -12.88 11.54
N MET A 505 11.31 -12.13 10.57
CA MET A 505 10.07 -11.37 10.77
C MET A 505 8.85 -12.25 11.03
N GLU A 506 8.85 -13.48 10.50
CA GLU A 506 7.81 -14.50 10.70
C GLU A 506 8.09 -15.41 11.93
N GLY A 507 9.18 -15.15 12.65
CA GLY A 507 9.57 -15.94 13.83
C GLY A 507 10.08 -17.34 13.51
N VAL A 508 10.55 -17.56 12.27
CA VAL A 508 11.12 -18.84 11.84
C VAL A 508 12.63 -18.83 12.07
N ASP A 509 13.11 -19.74 12.92
CA ASP A 509 14.55 -19.94 13.15
C ASP A 509 15.12 -20.82 12.02
N LEU A 510 15.86 -20.23 11.07
CA LEU A 510 16.50 -20.96 9.97
C LEU A 510 17.76 -21.77 10.42
N HIS A 511 18.11 -21.75 11.68
CA HIS A 511 19.28 -22.46 12.21
C HIS A 511 19.00 -23.87 12.72
N HIS A 512 17.83 -24.45 12.44
CA HIS A 512 17.46 -25.82 12.80
C HIS A 512 17.08 -26.69 11.58
N VAL A 513 17.74 -26.51 10.43
CA VAL A 513 17.72 -27.50 9.33
C VAL A 513 19.14 -27.88 8.96
#